data_fa02326bd8f650c736889a71fa3ada5c
#
_entry.id   fa02326bd8f650c736889a71fa3ada5c
#
_cell.length_a   1.000
_cell.length_b   1.000
_cell.length_c   1.000
_cell.angle_alpha   90.00
_cell.angle_beta   90.00
_cell.angle_gamma   90.00
#
_symmetry.space_group_name_H-M   'P 1'
#
loop_
_entity.id
_entity.type
_entity.pdbx_description
1 polymer ?
#
loop_
_entity_poly.entity_id
_entity_poly.type
_entity_poly.pdbx_seq_one_letter_code
_entity_poly.pdbx_strand_id
1 'polypeptide(L)'
;MKNIKTNSKYLKKHDLFLPTSRVIEKEYLKDALKKKASAIISDNSINLKADTYPKLDIPIIKVPDRYKTLYQIYNDYYNDPFKNCFLIGVTGTDGKTSTALMIKNLLNNFIKTSYLGTNGFAIDKLKKTTKNTTPSIDEILRYGALTKEKDGKALAMEVSSEGLLNKRCEGLSFDVAIFTNIKSDHLNVHKTWKNYLECKKLLFVKRKKNGYSILNKDDQHFKEFKKVNKRNIITYGKKNATYTFSKVRIVDNRTIFNLKHRGKSYLVNSPYLGLFNVYNLVAAIATVHLYVPSLPLIINACASLPVIEGRMQFLDFKQPFKIVLDYAHTVQATKVVMDLARKIAKNKIIVVVGCAGGRYKEKRKEIGKIVSYQADIAIFTMDDPRFEDLNSIFKQMTCEAKNNVILISSRKKAIHKALEMAGKDDLVLVLGKGCDSYMAYQDKLIPYSDYEVIKNYCKRFKQ
;
A
#
# COMPACT_ATOMS: atom_id res chain seq x y z
N MET A 1 -14.00 -13.47 -20.55
CA MET A 1 -15.25 -12.76 -20.25
C MET A 1 -15.13 -11.28 -20.60
N LYS A 2 -15.47 -10.93 -21.84
CA LYS A 2 -15.46 -9.53 -22.27
C LYS A 2 -16.69 -8.76 -21.78
N ASN A 3 -17.71 -9.45 -21.28
CA ASN A 3 -19.08 -8.96 -21.20
C ASN A 3 -19.62 -8.63 -19.79
N ILE A 4 -18.86 -8.75 -18.71
CA ILE A 4 -19.27 -8.25 -17.39
C ILE A 4 -18.52 -6.98 -17.05
N LYS A 5 -19.26 -5.93 -16.71
CA LYS A 5 -18.68 -4.63 -16.31
C LYS A 5 -19.23 -4.21 -14.94
N THR A 6 -18.32 -3.81 -14.08
CA THR A 6 -18.63 -3.31 -12.73
C THR A 6 -18.77 -1.79 -12.68
N ASN A 7 -18.33 -1.09 -13.74
CA ASN A 7 -18.41 0.36 -13.89
C ASN A 7 -19.15 0.71 -15.17
N SER A 8 -20.22 1.50 -15.07
CA SER A 8 -21.10 1.89 -16.18
C SER A 8 -20.36 2.63 -17.29
N LYS A 9 -19.28 3.36 -16.97
CA LYS A 9 -18.47 4.08 -17.97
C LYS A 9 -17.86 3.16 -19.03
N TYR A 10 -17.56 1.90 -18.67
CA TYR A 10 -16.92 0.91 -19.55
C TYR A 10 -17.89 -0.08 -20.20
N LEU A 11 -19.21 0.07 -19.96
CA LEU A 11 -20.24 -0.74 -20.62
C LEU A 11 -20.21 -0.53 -22.13
N LYS A 12 -20.43 -1.64 -22.83
CA LYS A 12 -20.69 -1.70 -24.27
C LYS A 12 -22.05 -2.40 -24.51
N LYS A 13 -22.59 -2.28 -25.69
CA LYS A 13 -23.78 -3.01 -26.12
C LYS A 13 -23.61 -4.51 -25.85
N HIS A 14 -24.63 -5.13 -25.27
CA HIS A 14 -24.67 -6.56 -24.86
C HIS A 14 -23.76 -6.97 -23.69
N ASP A 15 -23.14 -6.03 -22.96
CA ASP A 15 -22.46 -6.35 -21.70
C ASP A 15 -23.49 -6.59 -20.58
N LEU A 16 -23.12 -7.43 -19.60
CA LEU A 16 -23.81 -7.53 -18.32
C LEU A 16 -23.29 -6.46 -17.37
N PHE A 17 -24.19 -5.75 -16.72
CA PHE A 17 -23.81 -4.75 -15.71
C PHE A 17 -23.97 -5.33 -14.31
N LEU A 18 -22.87 -5.44 -13.57
CA LEU A 18 -22.84 -5.82 -12.16
C LEU A 18 -22.22 -4.66 -11.35
N PRO A 19 -23.03 -3.73 -10.85
CA PRO A 19 -22.54 -2.60 -10.10
C PRO A 19 -21.94 -3.03 -8.77
N THR A 20 -20.70 -2.61 -8.48
CA THR A 20 -20.02 -2.88 -7.22
C THR A 20 -20.04 -1.68 -6.27
N SER A 21 -20.60 -0.55 -6.70
CA SER A 21 -20.84 0.60 -5.82
C SER A 21 -21.88 0.26 -4.74
N ARG A 22 -21.68 0.80 -3.52
CA ARG A 22 -22.65 0.67 -2.42
C ARG A 22 -23.94 1.44 -2.68
N VAL A 23 -23.82 2.55 -3.38
CA VAL A 23 -24.94 3.37 -3.83
C VAL A 23 -24.95 3.33 -5.34
N ILE A 24 -26.04 2.88 -5.92
CA ILE A 24 -26.24 2.98 -7.36
C ILE A 24 -26.91 4.32 -7.61
N GLU A 25 -26.11 5.23 -8.14
CA GLU A 25 -26.63 6.52 -8.63
C GLU A 25 -27.53 6.27 -9.85
N LYS A 26 -28.58 7.07 -9.98
CA LYS A 26 -29.49 7.03 -11.15
C LYS A 26 -28.74 7.06 -12.47
N GLU A 27 -27.61 7.76 -12.51
CA GLU A 27 -26.75 7.89 -13.69
C GLU A 27 -26.15 6.56 -14.16
N TYR A 28 -25.76 5.66 -13.24
CA TYR A 28 -25.20 4.36 -13.62
C TYR A 28 -26.22 3.48 -14.32
N LEU A 29 -27.48 3.55 -13.89
CA LEU A 29 -28.59 2.83 -14.53
C LEU A 29 -28.98 3.46 -15.88
N LYS A 30 -28.99 4.80 -15.96
CA LYS A 30 -29.17 5.52 -17.23
C LYS A 30 -28.07 5.16 -18.23
N ASP A 31 -26.82 5.05 -17.78
CA ASP A 31 -25.72 4.57 -18.63
C ASP A 31 -25.94 3.16 -19.13
N ALA A 32 -26.38 2.24 -18.26
CA ALA A 32 -26.66 0.86 -18.65
C ALA A 32 -27.77 0.77 -19.71
N LEU A 33 -28.84 1.55 -19.55
CA LEU A 33 -29.92 1.68 -20.54
C LEU A 33 -29.40 2.27 -21.87
N LYS A 34 -28.75 3.43 -21.82
CA LYS A 34 -28.22 4.12 -23.00
C LYS A 34 -27.27 3.25 -23.80
N LYS A 35 -26.45 2.45 -23.12
CA LYS A 35 -25.45 1.57 -23.75
C LYS A 35 -26.00 0.19 -24.09
N LYS A 36 -27.30 -0.05 -23.92
CA LYS A 36 -27.98 -1.31 -24.25
C LYS A 36 -27.30 -2.52 -23.61
N ALA A 37 -27.09 -2.48 -22.29
CA ALA A 37 -26.64 -3.64 -21.54
C ALA A 37 -27.63 -4.80 -21.68
N SER A 38 -27.17 -6.04 -21.70
CA SER A 38 -28.04 -7.22 -21.84
C SER A 38 -28.84 -7.52 -20.59
N ALA A 39 -28.28 -7.29 -19.41
CA ALA A 39 -28.95 -7.41 -18.12
C ALA A 39 -28.18 -6.66 -17.03
N ILE A 40 -28.88 -6.40 -15.92
CA ILE A 40 -28.31 -5.88 -14.68
C ILE A 40 -28.35 -6.98 -13.63
N ILE A 41 -27.21 -7.30 -13.01
CA ILE A 41 -27.14 -8.21 -11.88
C ILE A 41 -27.28 -7.40 -10.59
N SER A 42 -28.26 -7.72 -9.76
CA SER A 42 -28.63 -6.99 -8.55
C SER A 42 -28.85 -7.93 -7.38
N ASP A 43 -28.69 -7.43 -6.17
CA ASP A 43 -29.07 -8.09 -4.93
C ASP A 43 -30.04 -7.19 -4.12
N ASN A 44 -30.52 -7.68 -2.99
CA ASN A 44 -31.47 -6.95 -2.15
C ASN A 44 -30.90 -5.66 -1.53
N SER A 45 -29.58 -5.40 -1.62
CA SER A 45 -28.97 -4.16 -1.15
C SER A 45 -29.19 -2.99 -2.13
N ILE A 46 -29.70 -3.28 -3.33
CA ILE A 46 -30.02 -2.29 -4.36
C ILE A 46 -31.54 -2.20 -4.46
N ASN A 47 -32.10 -1.07 -4.05
CA ASN A 47 -33.52 -0.82 -4.20
C ASN A 47 -33.81 -0.29 -5.63
N LEU A 48 -34.21 -1.19 -6.51
CA LEU A 48 -34.68 -0.87 -7.88
C LEU A 48 -36.20 -0.79 -7.89
N LYS A 49 -36.83 0.08 -7.06
CA LYS A 49 -38.29 0.24 -7.08
C LYS A 49 -38.72 0.83 -8.42
N ALA A 50 -39.80 0.29 -8.95
CA ALA A 50 -40.45 0.70 -10.22
C ALA A 50 -40.78 2.20 -10.24
N ASP A 51 -41.15 2.79 -9.08
CA ASP A 51 -41.50 4.20 -8.95
C ASP A 51 -40.29 5.14 -9.13
N THR A 52 -39.05 4.63 -8.93
CA THR A 52 -37.84 5.39 -9.09
C THR A 52 -37.28 5.27 -10.52
N TYR A 53 -37.68 4.22 -11.25
CA TYR A 53 -37.17 3.88 -12.58
C TYR A 53 -38.34 3.35 -13.47
N PRO A 54 -39.21 4.25 -13.95
CA PRO A 54 -40.25 3.84 -14.88
C PRO A 54 -39.61 3.34 -16.18
N LYS A 55 -39.91 2.07 -16.54
CA LYS A 55 -39.44 1.38 -17.76
C LYS A 55 -37.94 1.10 -17.83
N LEU A 56 -37.45 0.20 -16.97
CA LEU A 56 -36.21 -0.50 -17.24
C LEU A 56 -36.50 -1.62 -18.26
N ASP A 57 -36.31 -1.35 -19.55
CA ASP A 57 -36.39 -2.36 -20.63
C ASP A 57 -35.16 -3.29 -20.64
N ILE A 58 -34.49 -3.47 -19.51
CA ILE A 58 -33.36 -4.36 -19.35
C ILE A 58 -33.71 -5.41 -18.28
N PRO A 59 -33.48 -6.70 -18.55
CA PRO A 59 -33.68 -7.76 -17.56
C PRO A 59 -32.83 -7.53 -16.30
N ILE A 60 -33.44 -7.73 -15.11
CA ILE A 60 -32.76 -7.69 -13.82
C ILE A 60 -32.59 -9.11 -13.31
N ILE A 61 -31.37 -9.57 -13.20
CA ILE A 61 -31.02 -10.86 -12.62
C ILE A 61 -30.77 -10.66 -11.12
N LYS A 62 -31.67 -11.14 -10.29
CA LYS A 62 -31.55 -11.09 -8.83
C LYS A 62 -30.68 -12.22 -8.33
N VAL A 63 -29.69 -11.90 -7.51
CA VAL A 63 -28.78 -12.84 -6.86
C VAL A 63 -28.74 -12.58 -5.34
N PRO A 64 -28.44 -13.59 -4.51
CA PRO A 64 -28.38 -13.40 -3.05
C PRO A 64 -27.32 -12.38 -2.60
N ASP A 65 -26.14 -12.37 -3.22
CA ASP A 65 -25.03 -11.45 -2.96
C ASP A 65 -24.24 -11.23 -4.26
N ARG A 66 -24.33 -10.02 -4.81
CA ARG A 66 -23.68 -9.66 -6.08
C ARG A 66 -22.16 -9.73 -6.05
N TYR A 67 -21.53 -9.51 -4.88
CA TYR A 67 -20.07 -9.57 -4.75
C TYR A 67 -19.58 -11.01 -4.74
N LYS A 68 -20.29 -11.92 -4.05
CA LYS A 68 -19.99 -13.35 -4.10
C LYS A 68 -20.26 -13.92 -5.49
N THR A 69 -21.33 -13.48 -6.14
CA THR A 69 -21.63 -13.87 -7.52
C THR A 69 -20.53 -13.42 -8.47
N LEU A 70 -20.05 -12.18 -8.34
CA LEU A 70 -18.93 -11.68 -9.15
C LEU A 70 -17.66 -12.51 -8.92
N TYR A 71 -17.35 -12.82 -7.67
CA TYR A 71 -16.24 -13.71 -7.33
C TYR A 71 -16.39 -15.08 -8.01
N GLN A 72 -17.53 -15.75 -7.85
CA GLN A 72 -17.77 -17.07 -8.44
C GLN A 72 -17.58 -17.07 -9.95
N ILE A 73 -18.22 -16.13 -10.64
CA ILE A 73 -18.13 -16.02 -12.10
C ILE A 73 -16.67 -15.90 -12.57
N TYR A 74 -15.88 -15.04 -11.94
CA TYR A 74 -14.49 -14.87 -12.34
C TYR A 74 -13.58 -15.98 -11.82
N ASN A 75 -13.89 -16.57 -10.67
CA ASN A 75 -13.17 -17.72 -10.14
C ASN A 75 -13.28 -18.94 -11.07
N ASP A 76 -14.50 -19.22 -11.53
CA ASP A 76 -14.77 -20.31 -12.48
C ASP A 76 -14.13 -20.01 -13.84
N TYR A 77 -14.25 -18.77 -14.33
CA TYR A 77 -13.64 -18.36 -15.59
C TYR A 77 -12.11 -18.53 -15.60
N TYR A 78 -11.44 -18.26 -14.50
CA TYR A 78 -9.99 -18.43 -14.35
C TYR A 78 -9.60 -19.80 -13.77
N ASN A 79 -10.52 -20.75 -13.67
CA ASN A 79 -10.29 -22.11 -13.19
C ASN A 79 -9.61 -22.12 -11.81
N ASP A 80 -10.26 -21.49 -10.83
CA ASP A 80 -9.83 -21.35 -9.43
C ASP A 80 -8.32 -21.01 -9.27
N PRO A 81 -7.96 -19.77 -9.57
CA PRO A 81 -6.56 -19.39 -9.67
C PRO A 81 -5.82 -19.47 -8.32
N PHE A 82 -6.54 -19.53 -7.19
CA PHE A 82 -5.95 -19.59 -5.85
C PHE A 82 -6.03 -20.98 -5.20
N LYS A 83 -6.55 -22.01 -5.90
CA LYS A 83 -6.70 -23.36 -5.35
C LYS A 83 -5.41 -23.90 -4.72
N ASN A 84 -4.29 -23.77 -5.40
CA ASN A 84 -2.97 -24.25 -4.96
C ASN A 84 -1.99 -23.08 -4.77
N CYS A 85 -2.48 -21.89 -4.48
CA CYS A 85 -1.68 -20.69 -4.26
C CYS A 85 -1.68 -20.34 -2.76
N PHE A 86 -0.49 -20.13 -2.19
CA PHE A 86 -0.31 -19.62 -0.84
C PHE A 86 -0.66 -18.13 -0.81
N LEU A 87 -1.90 -17.81 -0.47
CA LEU A 87 -2.46 -16.46 -0.52
C LEU A 87 -2.23 -15.71 0.79
N ILE A 88 -1.48 -14.62 0.73
CA ILE A 88 -1.06 -13.83 1.89
C ILE A 88 -1.65 -12.43 1.79
N GLY A 89 -2.40 -12.00 2.81
CA GLY A 89 -2.97 -10.67 2.92
C GLY A 89 -2.29 -9.84 4.00
N VAL A 90 -1.89 -8.60 3.65
CA VAL A 90 -1.25 -7.67 4.60
C VAL A 90 -2.12 -6.44 4.78
N THR A 91 -2.54 -6.16 6.02
CA THR A 91 -3.29 -4.95 6.38
C THR A 91 -2.59 -4.15 7.47
N GLY A 92 -2.94 -2.88 7.56
CA GLY A 92 -2.43 -1.91 8.54
C GLY A 92 -2.56 -0.48 8.03
N THR A 93 -2.19 0.50 8.81
CA THR A 93 -2.09 1.89 8.33
C THR A 93 -0.83 2.03 7.50
N ASP A 94 0.33 1.74 8.07
CA ASP A 94 1.64 1.82 7.44
C ASP A 94 2.27 0.42 7.30
N GLY A 95 3.27 0.28 6.43
CA GLY A 95 4.08 -0.93 6.30
C GLY A 95 3.48 -2.03 5.41
N LYS A 96 2.26 -1.92 4.89
CA LYS A 96 1.64 -2.93 4.00
C LYS A 96 2.51 -3.28 2.80
N THR A 97 2.89 -2.27 2.03
CA THR A 97 3.70 -2.43 0.81
C THR A 97 5.05 -3.05 1.11
N SER A 98 5.77 -2.49 2.10
CA SER A 98 7.07 -3.00 2.49
C SER A 98 7.00 -4.45 2.95
N THR A 99 6.03 -4.79 3.83
CA THR A 99 5.85 -6.16 4.32
C THR A 99 5.49 -7.12 3.18
N ALA A 100 4.54 -6.78 2.31
CA ALA A 100 4.14 -7.65 1.20
C ALA A 100 5.28 -7.86 0.19
N LEU A 101 6.06 -6.83 -0.13
CA LEU A 101 7.22 -6.95 -1.00
C LEU A 101 8.39 -7.70 -0.35
N MET A 102 8.62 -7.52 0.96
CA MET A 102 9.59 -8.32 1.71
C MET A 102 9.21 -9.80 1.71
N ILE A 103 7.94 -10.14 1.91
CA ILE A 103 7.43 -11.51 1.80
C ILE A 103 7.67 -12.07 0.41
N LYS A 104 7.25 -11.35 -0.64
CA LYS A 104 7.45 -11.76 -2.03
C LYS A 104 8.93 -11.99 -2.33
N ASN A 105 9.80 -11.09 -1.93
CA ASN A 105 11.23 -11.18 -2.21
C ASN A 105 11.91 -12.29 -1.41
N LEU A 106 11.52 -12.53 -0.15
CA LEU A 106 12.03 -13.66 0.64
C LEU A 106 11.55 -15.00 0.10
N LEU A 107 10.24 -15.14 -0.18
CA LEU A 107 9.68 -16.39 -0.73
C LEU A 107 10.25 -16.72 -2.09
N ASN A 108 10.58 -15.72 -2.92
CA ASN A 108 11.18 -15.94 -4.25
C ASN A 108 12.54 -16.67 -4.21
N ASN A 109 13.22 -16.74 -3.07
CA ASN A 109 14.41 -17.60 -2.93
C ASN A 109 14.06 -19.10 -2.85
N PHE A 110 12.78 -19.45 -2.64
CA PHE A 110 12.33 -20.82 -2.42
C PHE A 110 11.23 -21.24 -3.38
N ILE A 111 10.27 -20.35 -3.66
CA ILE A 111 9.15 -20.57 -4.57
C ILE A 111 8.84 -19.30 -5.35
N LYS A 112 8.41 -19.45 -6.58
CA LYS A 112 7.99 -18.32 -7.40
C LYS A 112 6.76 -17.63 -6.77
N THR A 113 6.92 -16.36 -6.44
CA THR A 113 5.94 -15.57 -5.69
C THR A 113 5.61 -14.28 -6.40
N SER A 114 4.33 -13.97 -6.51
CA SER A 114 3.85 -12.69 -7.02
C SER A 114 3.53 -11.69 -5.90
N TYR A 115 3.45 -10.43 -6.26
CA TYR A 115 3.02 -9.33 -5.43
C TYR A 115 1.86 -8.58 -6.07
N LEU A 116 0.92 -8.09 -5.25
CA LEU A 116 -0.18 -7.23 -5.68
C LEU A 116 -0.44 -6.13 -4.64
N GLY A 117 -0.33 -4.86 -5.05
CA GLY A 117 -0.51 -3.76 -4.13
C GLY A 117 -0.31 -2.38 -4.75
N THR A 118 0.13 -1.42 -3.94
CA THR A 118 0.36 -0.03 -4.32
C THR A 118 1.37 0.10 -5.49
N ASN A 119 2.41 -0.73 -5.49
CA ASN A 119 3.40 -0.79 -6.57
C ASN A 119 2.92 -1.62 -7.79
N GLY A 120 1.62 -1.90 -7.87
CA GLY A 120 1.02 -2.67 -8.96
C GLY A 120 1.04 -4.18 -8.73
N PHE A 121 1.07 -4.96 -9.80
CA PHE A 121 1.28 -6.41 -9.81
C PHE A 121 2.68 -6.71 -10.32
N ALA A 122 3.37 -7.65 -9.68
CA ALA A 122 4.70 -8.08 -10.11
C ALA A 122 4.91 -9.59 -9.91
N ILE A 123 5.42 -10.25 -10.94
CA ILE A 123 5.96 -11.62 -10.90
C ILE A 123 7.13 -11.71 -11.88
N ASP A 124 8.26 -12.24 -11.44
CA ASP A 124 9.51 -12.23 -12.24
C ASP A 124 9.81 -10.82 -12.78
N LYS A 125 9.98 -10.70 -14.11
CA LYS A 125 10.19 -9.44 -14.82
C LYS A 125 8.88 -8.73 -15.21
N LEU A 126 7.73 -9.41 -15.08
CA LEU A 126 6.43 -8.83 -15.43
C LEU A 126 5.98 -7.86 -14.35
N LYS A 127 5.78 -6.61 -14.72
CA LYS A 127 5.18 -5.56 -13.89
C LYS A 127 3.95 -4.99 -14.58
N LYS A 128 2.87 -4.77 -13.84
CA LYS A 128 1.64 -4.10 -14.31
C LYS A 128 1.15 -3.11 -13.27
N THR A 129 0.74 -1.94 -13.68
CA THR A 129 0.16 -0.92 -12.78
C THR A 129 -1.25 -1.31 -12.37
N THR A 130 -1.64 -0.91 -11.17
CA THR A 130 -3.00 -1.03 -10.65
C THR A 130 -3.52 0.36 -10.26
N LYS A 131 -4.85 0.57 -10.37
CA LYS A 131 -5.46 1.84 -9.98
C LYS A 131 -5.59 2.00 -8.46
N ASN A 132 -5.63 0.91 -7.74
CA ASN A 132 -5.87 0.87 -6.30
C ASN A 132 -4.87 -0.06 -5.62
N THR A 133 -4.50 0.25 -4.38
CA THR A 133 -3.70 -0.64 -3.52
C THR A 133 -4.29 -2.05 -3.43
N THR A 134 -5.62 -2.15 -3.32
CA THR A 134 -6.36 -3.42 -3.43
C THR A 134 -7.30 -3.27 -4.62
N PRO A 135 -7.01 -3.90 -5.76
CA PRO A 135 -7.86 -3.84 -6.95
C PRO A 135 -9.24 -4.45 -6.75
N SER A 136 -10.10 -4.38 -7.75
CA SER A 136 -11.40 -5.07 -7.76
C SER A 136 -11.20 -6.60 -7.82
N ILE A 137 -12.22 -7.35 -7.41
CA ILE A 137 -12.12 -8.82 -7.31
C ILE A 137 -11.82 -9.50 -8.67
N ASP A 138 -12.37 -8.97 -9.75
CA ASP A 138 -12.08 -9.43 -11.11
C ASP A 138 -10.61 -9.23 -11.49
N GLU A 139 -10.02 -8.08 -11.11
CA GLU A 139 -8.59 -7.84 -11.33
C GLU A 139 -7.73 -8.75 -10.42
N ILE A 140 -8.11 -8.96 -9.16
CA ILE A 140 -7.39 -9.85 -8.24
C ILE A 140 -7.35 -11.27 -8.79
N LEU A 141 -8.50 -11.80 -9.26
CA LEU A 141 -8.60 -13.14 -9.84
C LEU A 141 -7.80 -13.24 -11.15
N ARG A 142 -7.82 -12.19 -11.98
CA ARG A 142 -6.97 -12.12 -13.19
C ARG A 142 -5.48 -12.17 -12.84
N TYR A 143 -5.03 -11.47 -11.81
CA TYR A 143 -3.64 -11.53 -11.36
C TYR A 143 -3.29 -12.86 -10.69
N GLY A 144 -4.26 -13.51 -10.04
CA GLY A 144 -4.13 -14.89 -9.59
C GLY A 144 -3.91 -15.86 -10.77
N ALA A 145 -4.69 -15.70 -11.84
CA ALA A 145 -4.52 -16.49 -13.06
C ALA A 145 -3.16 -16.26 -13.73
N LEU A 146 -2.69 -15.00 -13.82
CA LEU A 146 -1.35 -14.68 -14.29
C LEU A 146 -0.26 -15.28 -13.39
N THR A 147 -0.48 -15.31 -12.07
CA THR A 147 0.44 -15.97 -11.14
C THR A 147 0.53 -17.47 -11.45
N LYS A 148 -0.61 -18.14 -11.62
CA LYS A 148 -0.70 -19.55 -11.98
C LYS A 148 -0.07 -19.84 -13.35
N GLU A 149 -0.34 -19.02 -14.36
CA GLU A 149 0.23 -19.12 -15.72
C GLU A 149 1.76 -19.01 -15.72
N LYS A 150 2.33 -18.24 -14.81
CA LYS A 150 3.77 -18.10 -14.62
C LYS A 150 4.35 -19.08 -13.60
N ASP A 151 3.67 -20.17 -13.27
CA ASP A 151 4.05 -21.17 -12.27
C ASP A 151 4.27 -20.61 -10.86
N GLY A 152 3.68 -19.46 -10.55
CA GLY A 152 3.73 -18.88 -9.23
C GLY A 152 2.95 -19.71 -8.21
N LYS A 153 3.55 -19.96 -7.05
CA LYS A 153 2.98 -20.78 -5.97
C LYS A 153 2.46 -19.93 -4.81
N ALA A 154 2.77 -18.64 -4.78
CA ALA A 154 2.30 -17.73 -3.75
C ALA A 154 1.97 -16.36 -4.31
N LEU A 155 1.05 -15.66 -3.63
CA LEU A 155 0.74 -14.26 -3.88
C LEU A 155 0.70 -13.50 -2.56
N ALA A 156 1.56 -12.49 -2.41
CA ALA A 156 1.54 -11.55 -1.30
C ALA A 156 0.81 -10.28 -1.72
N MET A 157 -0.33 -9.97 -1.10
CA MET A 157 -1.12 -8.81 -1.49
C MET A 157 -1.40 -7.84 -0.34
N GLU A 158 -1.45 -6.57 -0.68
CA GLU A 158 -1.92 -5.53 0.22
C GLU A 158 -3.45 -5.54 0.30
N VAL A 159 -3.97 -5.54 1.52
CA VAL A 159 -5.41 -5.49 1.79
C VAL A 159 -5.72 -4.20 2.55
N SER A 160 -6.09 -3.17 1.80
CA SER A 160 -6.44 -1.85 2.33
C SER A 160 -7.82 -1.85 3.00
N SER A 161 -8.04 -0.93 3.92
CA SER A 161 -9.35 -0.76 4.55
C SER A 161 -10.44 -0.36 3.55
N GLU A 162 -10.12 0.47 2.57
CA GLU A 162 -11.06 0.81 1.48
C GLU A 162 -11.37 -0.41 0.60
N GLY A 163 -10.39 -1.29 0.35
CA GLY A 163 -10.60 -2.54 -0.37
C GLY A 163 -11.57 -3.47 0.36
N LEU A 164 -11.42 -3.60 1.67
CA LEU A 164 -12.33 -4.39 2.53
C LEU A 164 -13.71 -3.73 2.64
N LEU A 165 -13.75 -2.42 2.85
CA LEU A 165 -14.99 -1.64 2.91
C LEU A 165 -15.82 -1.80 1.64
N ASN A 166 -15.18 -1.77 0.48
CA ASN A 166 -15.81 -1.90 -0.82
C ASN A 166 -15.93 -3.36 -1.30
N LYS A 167 -15.79 -4.33 -0.39
CA LYS A 167 -15.92 -5.77 -0.65
C LYS A 167 -15.04 -6.30 -1.82
N ARG A 168 -13.90 -5.64 -2.10
CA ARG A 168 -13.00 -6.04 -3.19
C ARG A 168 -12.29 -7.37 -2.95
N CYS A 169 -12.31 -7.88 -1.72
CA CYS A 169 -11.78 -9.20 -1.34
C CYS A 169 -12.90 -10.21 -1.04
N GLU A 170 -14.14 -9.97 -1.51
CA GLU A 170 -15.23 -10.90 -1.24
C GLU A 170 -14.99 -12.23 -1.96
N GLY A 171 -15.26 -13.35 -1.28
CA GLY A 171 -14.98 -14.70 -1.78
C GLY A 171 -13.54 -15.19 -1.57
N LEU A 172 -12.56 -14.29 -1.38
CA LEU A 172 -11.18 -14.70 -1.11
C LEU A 172 -11.03 -15.31 0.29
N SER A 173 -10.18 -16.33 0.39
CA SER A 173 -9.78 -16.96 1.65
C SER A 173 -8.26 -16.99 1.75
N PHE A 174 -7.70 -16.33 2.79
CA PHE A 174 -6.27 -16.14 2.96
C PHE A 174 -5.64 -17.26 3.79
N ASP A 175 -4.49 -17.77 3.36
CA ASP A 175 -3.66 -18.68 4.16
C ASP A 175 -3.03 -17.95 5.33
N VAL A 176 -2.63 -16.68 5.10
CA VAL A 176 -2.05 -15.82 6.13
C VAL A 176 -2.66 -14.43 6.07
N ALA A 177 -3.12 -13.95 7.23
CA ALA A 177 -3.57 -12.57 7.45
C ALA A 177 -2.58 -11.86 8.38
N ILE A 178 -2.03 -10.72 7.94
CA ILE A 178 -0.99 -9.99 8.65
C ILE A 178 -1.48 -8.62 9.08
N PHE A 179 -1.27 -8.28 10.35
CA PHE A 179 -1.50 -6.96 10.92
C PHE A 179 -0.18 -6.27 11.23
N THR A 180 0.08 -5.14 10.58
CA THR A 180 1.29 -4.33 10.82
C THR A 180 1.11 -3.34 11.96
N ASN A 181 0.18 -2.41 11.82
CA ASN A 181 -0.15 -1.39 12.82
C ASN A 181 -1.47 -0.70 12.46
N ILE A 182 -2.04 0.06 13.41
CA ILE A 182 -3.18 0.92 13.12
C ILE A 182 -3.03 2.27 13.82
N LYS A 183 -3.14 3.36 13.05
CA LYS A 183 -3.09 4.75 13.47
C LYS A 183 -4.26 5.51 12.85
N SER A 184 -4.53 6.71 13.35
CA SER A 184 -5.60 7.55 12.79
C SER A 184 -5.28 7.97 11.36
N ASP A 185 -6.07 7.46 10.43
CA ASP A 185 -6.02 7.80 9.00
C ASP A 185 -7.35 7.44 8.33
N HIS A 186 -7.59 7.92 7.11
CA HIS A 186 -8.78 7.60 6.29
C HIS A 186 -10.14 7.87 6.96
N LEU A 187 -10.22 8.78 7.95
CA LEU A 187 -11.48 9.11 8.63
C LEU A 187 -12.48 9.81 7.70
N ASN A 188 -12.00 10.45 6.65
CA ASN A 188 -12.84 10.98 5.56
C ASN A 188 -13.66 9.89 4.86
N VAL A 189 -13.17 8.64 4.82
CA VAL A 189 -13.84 7.48 4.20
C VAL A 189 -14.62 6.68 5.25
N HIS A 190 -14.00 6.36 6.39
CA HIS A 190 -14.56 5.47 7.40
C HIS A 190 -15.48 6.17 8.40
N LYS A 191 -15.52 7.52 8.42
CA LYS A 191 -16.29 8.38 9.34
C LYS A 191 -15.78 8.33 10.79
N THR A 192 -15.56 7.14 11.35
CA THR A 192 -15.12 6.94 12.74
C THR A 192 -13.91 6.01 12.81
N TRP A 193 -13.12 6.20 13.86
CA TRP A 193 -12.02 5.30 14.20
C TRP A 193 -12.49 3.85 14.37
N LYS A 194 -13.63 3.63 15.03
CA LYS A 194 -14.20 2.30 15.22
C LYS A 194 -14.50 1.59 13.91
N ASN A 195 -15.11 2.28 12.95
CA ASN A 195 -15.38 1.72 11.63
C ASN A 195 -14.09 1.36 10.88
N TYR A 196 -13.05 2.19 11.01
CA TYR A 196 -11.75 1.93 10.40
C TYR A 196 -11.08 0.67 10.98
N LEU A 197 -11.10 0.52 12.31
CA LEU A 197 -10.60 -0.67 13.00
C LEU A 197 -11.37 -1.92 12.59
N GLU A 198 -12.72 -1.90 12.68
CA GLU A 198 -13.57 -3.04 12.31
C GLU A 198 -13.35 -3.44 10.84
N CYS A 199 -13.21 -2.45 9.97
CA CYS A 199 -12.96 -2.73 8.56
C CYS A 199 -11.65 -3.51 8.34
N LYS A 200 -10.55 -3.15 9.02
CA LYS A 200 -9.28 -3.89 8.90
C LYS A 200 -9.37 -5.31 9.49
N LYS A 201 -10.17 -5.51 10.51
CA LYS A 201 -10.42 -6.84 11.12
C LYS A 201 -11.06 -7.82 10.13
N LEU A 202 -11.77 -7.34 9.09
CA LEU A 202 -12.38 -8.19 8.07
C LEU A 202 -11.36 -9.08 7.32
N LEU A 203 -10.10 -8.66 7.19
CA LEU A 203 -9.08 -9.55 6.62
C LEU A 203 -8.92 -10.84 7.43
N PHE A 204 -8.99 -10.75 8.75
CA PHE A 204 -8.83 -11.89 9.66
C PHE A 204 -10.08 -12.79 9.66
N VAL A 205 -11.26 -12.24 9.39
CA VAL A 205 -12.48 -13.02 9.14
C VAL A 205 -12.36 -13.83 7.85
N LYS A 206 -11.68 -13.28 6.83
CA LYS A 206 -11.45 -13.92 5.53
C LYS A 206 -10.25 -14.90 5.53
N ARG A 207 -9.65 -15.17 6.66
CA ARG A 207 -8.60 -16.16 6.82
C ARG A 207 -9.17 -17.57 6.73
N LYS A 208 -8.51 -18.50 6.02
CA LYS A 208 -8.89 -19.92 5.99
C LYS A 208 -8.97 -20.49 7.43
N LYS A 209 -9.83 -21.48 7.65
CA LYS A 209 -9.97 -22.12 8.98
C LYS A 209 -8.63 -22.57 9.56
N ASN A 210 -7.78 -23.16 8.73
CA ASN A 210 -6.43 -23.62 9.10
C ASN A 210 -5.32 -22.60 8.81
N GLY A 211 -5.66 -21.40 8.33
CA GLY A 211 -4.71 -20.33 8.05
C GLY A 211 -4.14 -19.70 9.34
N TYR A 212 -3.22 -18.76 9.19
CA TYR A 212 -2.52 -18.12 10.30
C TYR A 212 -2.81 -16.62 10.38
N SER A 213 -2.87 -16.09 11.59
CA SER A 213 -2.90 -14.65 11.88
C SER A 213 -1.53 -14.22 12.41
N ILE A 214 -0.84 -13.31 11.73
CA ILE A 214 0.44 -12.75 12.18
C ILE A 214 0.20 -11.33 12.68
N LEU A 215 0.40 -11.11 13.97
CA LEU A 215 -0.03 -9.90 14.67
C LEU A 215 1.14 -9.16 15.31
N ASN A 216 1.25 -7.86 15.06
CA ASN A 216 2.15 -6.98 15.79
C ASN A 216 1.69 -6.83 17.23
N LYS A 217 2.45 -7.40 18.17
CA LYS A 217 2.10 -7.40 19.61
C LYS A 217 2.37 -6.06 20.28
N ASP A 218 3.21 -5.23 19.70
CA ASP A 218 3.58 -3.93 20.25
C ASP A 218 2.59 -2.82 19.83
N ASP A 219 1.63 -3.13 18.93
CA ASP A 219 0.55 -2.21 18.61
C ASP A 219 -0.50 -2.21 19.74
N GLN A 220 -0.93 -1.03 20.17
CA GLN A 220 -1.90 -0.87 21.25
C GLN A 220 -3.23 -1.57 21.00
N HIS A 221 -3.62 -1.76 19.74
CA HIS A 221 -4.85 -2.44 19.32
C HIS A 221 -4.66 -3.93 19.02
N PHE A 222 -3.50 -4.50 19.31
CA PHE A 222 -3.22 -5.93 19.13
C PHE A 222 -4.35 -6.83 19.66
N LYS A 223 -4.88 -6.52 20.87
CA LYS A 223 -5.93 -7.32 21.52
C LYS A 223 -7.21 -7.40 20.68
N GLU A 224 -7.54 -6.34 19.94
CA GLU A 224 -8.74 -6.28 19.09
C GLU A 224 -8.61 -7.23 17.87
N PHE A 225 -7.44 -7.32 17.27
CA PHE A 225 -7.18 -8.27 16.19
C PHE A 225 -7.07 -9.71 16.70
N LYS A 226 -6.49 -9.92 17.88
CA LYS A 226 -6.41 -11.24 18.51
C LYS A 226 -7.79 -11.85 18.80
N LYS A 227 -8.79 -11.04 19.13
CA LYS A 227 -10.17 -11.49 19.41
C LYS A 227 -10.87 -12.09 18.18
N VAL A 228 -10.48 -11.71 16.96
CA VAL A 228 -11.14 -12.19 15.72
C VAL A 228 -10.91 -13.68 15.51
N ASN A 229 -9.71 -14.18 15.83
CA ASN A 229 -9.35 -15.58 15.68
C ASN A 229 -8.66 -16.09 16.95
N LYS A 230 -9.13 -17.21 17.49
CA LYS A 230 -8.56 -17.81 18.72
C LYS A 230 -7.43 -18.82 18.46
N ARG A 231 -7.27 -19.29 17.22
CA ARG A 231 -6.29 -20.35 16.84
C ARG A 231 -5.33 -19.86 15.77
N ASN A 232 -4.17 -20.50 15.68
CA ASN A 232 -3.13 -20.23 14.68
C ASN A 232 -2.69 -18.75 14.67
N ILE A 233 -2.38 -18.23 15.86
CA ILE A 233 -1.89 -16.86 16.05
C ILE A 233 -0.38 -16.91 16.26
N ILE A 234 0.34 -16.18 15.42
CA ILE A 234 1.75 -15.89 15.54
C ILE A 234 1.89 -14.40 15.87
N THR A 235 2.74 -14.09 16.83
CA THR A 235 2.97 -12.71 17.23
C THR A 235 4.40 -12.28 16.97
N TYR A 236 4.61 -11.01 16.69
CA TYR A 236 5.94 -10.42 16.55
C TYR A 236 6.02 -9.08 17.27
N GLY A 237 7.21 -8.73 17.75
CA GLY A 237 7.44 -7.48 18.48
C GLY A 237 8.73 -7.50 19.28
N LYS A 238 8.94 -6.50 20.13
CA LYS A 238 10.14 -6.34 20.95
C LYS A 238 10.21 -7.34 22.12
N LYS A 239 9.07 -7.64 22.74
CA LYS A 239 8.99 -8.49 23.94
C LYS A 239 7.77 -9.40 23.91
N ASN A 240 7.90 -10.56 24.55
CA ASN A 240 6.79 -11.48 24.81
C ASN A 240 5.98 -11.87 23.56
N ALA A 241 6.62 -12.00 22.40
CA ALA A 241 6.02 -12.43 21.15
C ALA A 241 6.63 -13.76 20.66
N THR A 242 5.99 -14.42 19.69
CA THR A 242 6.50 -15.64 19.05
C THR A 242 7.84 -15.38 18.37
N TYR A 243 7.97 -14.23 17.71
CA TYR A 243 9.21 -13.70 17.16
C TYR A 243 9.52 -12.39 17.86
N THR A 244 10.63 -12.33 18.59
CA THR A 244 11.08 -11.10 19.23
C THR A 244 12.36 -10.60 18.59
N PHE A 245 12.57 -9.29 18.60
CA PHE A 245 13.81 -8.70 18.11
C PHE A 245 14.38 -7.70 19.11
N SER A 246 15.69 -7.54 19.08
CA SER A 246 16.43 -6.65 19.98
C SER A 246 17.74 -6.20 19.35
N LYS A 247 18.47 -5.29 20.03
CA LYS A 247 19.80 -4.82 19.64
C LYS A 247 19.83 -4.27 18.20
N VAL A 248 18.80 -3.49 17.82
CA VAL A 248 18.69 -2.89 16.47
C VAL A 248 19.76 -1.80 16.32
N ARG A 249 20.61 -1.94 15.31
CA ARG A 249 21.70 -1.02 14.98
C ARG A 249 21.72 -0.74 13.48
N ILE A 250 22.19 0.45 13.10
CA ILE A 250 22.48 0.80 11.71
C ILE A 250 23.99 0.82 11.56
N VAL A 251 24.51 0.00 10.66
CA VAL A 251 25.94 -0.11 10.34
C VAL A 251 26.07 -0.17 8.82
N ASP A 252 26.91 0.66 8.24
CA ASP A 252 27.20 0.70 6.79
C ASP A 252 25.93 0.72 5.91
N ASN A 253 24.98 1.59 6.24
CA ASN A 253 23.68 1.72 5.57
C ASN A 253 22.85 0.40 5.56
N ARG A 254 23.05 -0.44 6.56
CA ARG A 254 22.28 -1.68 6.78
C ARG A 254 21.72 -1.70 8.20
N THR A 255 20.58 -2.35 8.40
CA THR A 255 20.07 -2.59 9.74
C THR A 255 20.44 -3.99 10.20
N ILE A 256 21.09 -4.07 11.34
CA ILE A 256 21.49 -5.33 11.99
C ILE A 256 20.72 -5.46 13.30
N PHE A 257 20.14 -6.62 13.55
CA PHE A 257 19.41 -6.88 14.79
C PHE A 257 19.40 -8.38 15.16
N ASN A 258 19.15 -8.66 16.43
CA ASN A 258 18.96 -10.04 16.91
C ASN A 258 17.48 -10.41 16.81
N LEU A 259 17.16 -11.51 16.11
CA LEU A 259 15.85 -12.15 16.07
C LEU A 259 15.86 -13.36 17.01
N LYS A 260 14.89 -13.45 17.91
CA LYS A 260 14.73 -14.61 18.82
C LYS A 260 13.44 -15.36 18.52
N HIS A 261 13.54 -16.68 18.35
CA HIS A 261 12.42 -17.58 18.16
C HIS A 261 12.69 -18.91 18.86
N ARG A 262 11.73 -19.39 19.67
CA ARG A 262 11.82 -20.67 20.43
C ARG A 262 13.15 -20.83 21.17
N GLY A 263 13.57 -19.81 21.91
CA GLY A 263 14.81 -19.83 22.68
C GLY A 263 16.09 -19.57 21.89
N LYS A 264 16.11 -19.79 20.58
CA LYS A 264 17.27 -19.54 19.71
C LYS A 264 17.34 -18.09 19.27
N SER A 265 18.56 -17.54 19.14
CA SER A 265 18.83 -16.17 18.68
C SER A 265 19.61 -16.20 17.39
N TYR A 266 19.26 -15.32 16.48
CA TYR A 266 19.83 -15.25 15.14
C TYR A 266 20.17 -13.80 14.81
N LEU A 267 21.33 -13.56 14.24
CA LEU A 267 21.73 -12.23 13.75
C LEU A 267 21.14 -12.01 12.34
N VAL A 268 20.30 -11.01 12.20
CA VAL A 268 19.72 -10.60 10.92
C VAL A 268 20.43 -9.37 10.40
N ASN A 269 20.90 -9.44 9.15
CA ASN A 269 21.48 -8.34 8.40
C ASN A 269 20.53 -7.97 7.25
N SER A 270 20.06 -6.74 7.21
CA SER A 270 19.04 -6.28 6.27
C SER A 270 19.45 -4.99 5.55
N PRO A 271 19.21 -4.86 4.24
CA PRO A 271 19.42 -3.61 3.51
C PRO A 271 18.36 -2.55 3.85
N TYR A 272 17.28 -2.90 4.54
CA TYR A 272 16.19 -1.98 4.85
C TYR A 272 16.46 -1.23 6.15
N LEU A 273 16.60 0.09 6.07
CA LEU A 273 16.94 0.92 7.22
C LEU A 273 15.75 1.21 8.13
N GLY A 274 16.05 1.26 9.42
CA GLY A 274 15.17 1.78 10.46
C GLY A 274 14.32 0.73 11.16
N LEU A 275 13.93 1.07 12.38
CA LEU A 275 13.17 0.20 13.28
C LEU A 275 11.83 -0.26 12.67
N PHE A 276 11.15 0.61 11.94
CA PHE A 276 9.87 0.27 11.29
C PHE A 276 10.04 -0.84 10.24
N ASN A 277 11.17 -0.85 9.51
CA ASN A 277 11.48 -1.92 8.58
C ASN A 277 11.91 -3.22 9.29
N VAL A 278 12.43 -3.15 10.51
CA VAL A 278 12.62 -4.35 11.34
C VAL A 278 11.27 -5.00 11.65
N TYR A 279 10.25 -4.24 12.04
CA TYR A 279 8.89 -4.78 12.24
C TYR A 279 8.34 -5.43 10.97
N ASN A 280 8.45 -4.75 9.82
CA ASN A 280 7.98 -5.26 8.54
C ASN A 280 8.72 -6.55 8.15
N LEU A 281 10.05 -6.59 8.34
CA LEU A 281 10.87 -7.75 8.00
C LEU A 281 10.61 -8.95 8.94
N VAL A 282 10.42 -8.71 10.23
CA VAL A 282 10.10 -9.79 11.18
C VAL A 282 8.73 -10.39 10.88
N ALA A 283 7.74 -9.58 10.50
CA ALA A 283 6.45 -10.08 10.01
C ALA A 283 6.62 -10.92 8.73
N ALA A 284 7.47 -10.48 7.79
CA ALA A 284 7.80 -11.21 6.58
C ALA A 284 8.51 -12.55 6.89
N ILE A 285 9.53 -12.54 7.74
CA ILE A 285 10.24 -13.75 8.19
C ILE A 285 9.26 -14.75 8.83
N ALA A 286 8.39 -14.28 9.74
CA ALA A 286 7.38 -15.13 10.39
C ALA A 286 6.41 -15.75 9.38
N THR A 287 6.05 -15.01 8.33
CA THR A 287 5.18 -15.49 7.23
C THR A 287 5.89 -16.55 6.39
N VAL A 288 7.12 -16.28 5.97
CA VAL A 288 7.92 -17.20 5.14
C VAL A 288 8.24 -18.49 5.88
N HIS A 289 8.46 -18.40 7.19
CA HIS A 289 8.73 -19.57 8.05
C HIS A 289 7.54 -20.55 8.16
N LEU A 290 6.34 -20.12 7.80
CA LEU A 290 5.19 -21.05 7.68
C LEU A 290 5.27 -21.94 6.44
N TYR A 291 6.00 -21.51 5.43
CA TYR A 291 6.18 -22.25 4.17
C TYR A 291 7.56 -22.96 4.13
N VAL A 292 8.60 -22.28 4.61
CA VAL A 292 9.99 -22.75 4.62
C VAL A 292 10.38 -23.09 6.06
N PRO A 293 10.53 -24.36 6.44
CA PRO A 293 10.73 -24.75 7.85
C PRO A 293 12.11 -24.37 8.43
N SER A 294 13.07 -23.96 7.59
CA SER A 294 14.42 -23.56 8.01
C SER A 294 14.56 -22.06 8.21
N LEU A 295 14.48 -21.59 9.46
CA LEU A 295 14.69 -20.19 9.80
C LEU A 295 16.10 -19.68 9.44
N PRO A 296 17.21 -20.44 9.60
CA PRO A 296 18.52 -20.00 9.13
C PRO A 296 18.59 -19.67 7.64
N LEU A 297 17.95 -20.47 6.77
CA LEU A 297 17.91 -20.18 5.33
C LEU A 297 17.18 -18.87 5.02
N ILE A 298 16.06 -18.61 5.71
CA ILE A 298 15.30 -17.36 5.56
C ILE A 298 16.15 -16.17 6.00
N ILE A 299 16.87 -16.30 7.12
CA ILE A 299 17.71 -15.22 7.66
C ILE A 299 18.87 -14.91 6.73
N ASN A 300 19.52 -15.92 6.17
CA ASN A 300 20.59 -15.72 5.19
C ASN A 300 20.08 -14.96 3.95
N ALA A 301 18.87 -15.27 3.48
CA ALA A 301 18.24 -14.58 2.36
C ALA A 301 17.92 -13.11 2.66
N CYS A 302 17.77 -12.71 3.93
CA CYS A 302 17.52 -11.31 4.30
C CYS A 302 18.66 -10.36 3.88
N ALA A 303 19.89 -10.84 3.82
CA ALA A 303 21.05 -10.02 3.51
C ALA A 303 21.08 -9.52 2.05
N SER A 304 20.50 -10.26 1.12
CA SER A 304 20.48 -9.99 -0.32
C SER A 304 19.14 -9.48 -0.85
N LEU A 305 18.23 -9.04 0.03
CA LEU A 305 16.94 -8.52 -0.40
C LEU A 305 17.08 -7.28 -1.28
N PRO A 306 16.33 -7.18 -2.39
CA PRO A 306 16.40 -6.04 -3.28
C PRO A 306 15.76 -4.80 -2.66
N VAL A 307 16.18 -3.63 -3.11
CA VAL A 307 15.57 -2.35 -2.75
C VAL A 307 14.08 -2.34 -3.07
N ILE A 308 13.29 -1.76 -2.18
CA ILE A 308 11.86 -1.52 -2.41
C ILE A 308 11.68 -0.11 -2.98
N GLU A 309 11.19 -0.03 -4.21
CA GLU A 309 10.97 1.24 -4.90
C GLU A 309 10.04 2.16 -4.08
N GLY A 310 10.48 3.40 -3.85
CA GLY A 310 9.72 4.41 -3.11
C GLY A 310 9.55 4.13 -1.62
N ARG A 311 10.37 3.29 -1.01
CA ARG A 311 10.35 2.98 0.43
C ARG A 311 11.76 3.08 1.01
N MET A 312 12.11 4.21 1.62
CA MET A 312 13.47 4.52 2.05
C MET A 312 14.51 4.14 0.98
N GLN A 313 14.17 4.45 -0.27
CA GLN A 313 14.97 4.11 -1.43
C GLN A 313 16.14 5.09 -1.57
N PHE A 314 17.34 4.61 -1.34
CA PHE A 314 18.55 5.39 -1.64
C PHE A 314 18.81 5.37 -3.15
N LEU A 315 19.03 6.56 -3.70
CA LEU A 315 19.35 6.76 -5.12
C LEU A 315 20.81 7.20 -5.25
N ASP A 316 21.58 6.41 -6.00
CA ASP A 316 22.99 6.69 -6.30
C ASP A 316 23.17 6.94 -7.80
N PHE A 317 23.54 8.16 -8.13
CA PHE A 317 23.89 8.63 -9.47
C PHE A 317 25.29 9.24 -9.52
N LYS A 318 26.17 8.88 -8.55
CA LYS A 318 27.54 9.44 -8.34
C LYS A 318 27.55 10.86 -7.78
N GLN A 319 26.42 11.39 -7.32
CA GLN A 319 26.37 12.70 -6.65
C GLN A 319 27.06 12.66 -5.26
N PRO A 320 27.60 13.83 -4.78
CA PRO A 320 28.36 13.89 -3.52
C PRO A 320 27.49 13.90 -2.25
N PHE A 321 26.17 13.81 -2.36
CA PHE A 321 25.19 13.82 -1.28
C PHE A 321 24.28 12.60 -1.37
N LYS A 322 23.56 12.31 -0.31
CA LYS A 322 22.59 11.21 -0.29
C LYS A 322 21.21 11.68 -0.78
N ILE A 323 20.53 10.86 -1.58
CA ILE A 323 19.14 11.08 -1.99
C ILE A 323 18.29 9.90 -1.52
N VAL A 324 17.19 10.19 -0.84
CA VAL A 324 16.22 9.19 -0.41
C VAL A 324 14.83 9.53 -0.94
N LEU A 325 14.20 8.56 -1.57
CA LEU A 325 12.82 8.63 -2.03
C LEU A 325 11.93 7.77 -1.14
N ASP A 326 10.85 8.36 -0.58
CA ASP A 326 9.93 7.63 0.30
C ASP A 326 8.47 8.05 0.11
N TYR A 327 7.57 7.12 0.33
CA TYR A 327 6.11 7.29 0.20
C TYR A 327 5.46 7.90 1.46
N ALA A 328 6.22 8.29 2.48
CA ALA A 328 5.70 8.84 3.73
C ALA A 328 4.78 10.06 3.48
N HIS A 329 3.50 9.89 3.77
CA HIS A 329 2.43 10.87 3.56
C HIS A 329 1.42 10.91 4.72
N THR A 330 1.63 10.09 5.76
CA THR A 330 0.92 10.15 7.04
C THR A 330 1.78 10.85 8.08
N VAL A 331 1.18 11.42 9.11
CA VAL A 331 1.90 12.08 10.22
C VAL A 331 2.94 11.14 10.84
N GLN A 332 2.52 9.92 11.14
CA GLN A 332 3.40 8.93 11.78
C GLN A 332 4.53 8.47 10.85
N ALA A 333 4.24 8.20 9.58
CA ALA A 333 5.27 7.79 8.61
C ALA A 333 6.29 8.92 8.42
N THR A 334 5.82 10.17 8.26
CA THR A 334 6.70 11.34 8.14
C THR A 334 7.60 11.47 9.37
N LYS A 335 7.03 11.38 10.59
CA LYS A 335 7.80 11.45 11.82
C LYS A 335 8.90 10.38 11.86
N VAL A 336 8.55 9.13 11.58
CA VAL A 336 9.48 8.00 11.66
C VAL A 336 10.60 8.11 10.62
N VAL A 337 10.28 8.56 9.40
CA VAL A 337 11.29 8.80 8.34
C VAL A 337 12.21 9.96 8.72
N MET A 338 11.67 11.06 9.26
CA MET A 338 12.47 12.20 9.72
C MET A 338 13.37 11.84 10.91
N ASP A 339 12.85 11.08 11.90
CA ASP A 339 13.64 10.58 13.03
C ASP A 339 14.80 9.67 12.56
N LEU A 340 14.58 8.88 11.51
CA LEU A 340 15.65 8.09 10.89
C LEU A 340 16.63 8.98 10.13
N ALA A 341 16.15 9.94 9.37
CA ALA A 341 16.98 10.87 8.61
C ALA A 341 17.98 11.61 9.51
N ARG A 342 17.53 12.09 10.67
CA ARG A 342 18.43 12.72 11.68
C ARG A 342 19.51 11.79 12.21
N LYS A 343 19.26 10.48 12.26
CA LYS A 343 20.25 9.48 12.70
C LYS A 343 21.30 9.14 11.66
N ILE A 344 20.96 9.25 10.36
CA ILE A 344 21.83 8.83 9.26
C ILE A 344 22.46 10.00 8.49
N ALA A 345 21.96 11.22 8.69
CA ALA A 345 22.51 12.42 8.11
C ALA A 345 23.87 12.74 8.75
N LYS A 346 24.85 13.07 7.92
CA LYS A 346 26.17 13.55 8.35
C LYS A 346 26.24 15.07 8.39
N ASN A 347 25.46 15.73 7.54
CA ASN A 347 25.39 17.18 7.41
C ASN A 347 23.92 17.62 7.32
N LYS A 348 23.56 18.58 6.47
CA LYS A 348 22.21 19.15 6.35
C LYS A 348 21.19 18.14 5.84
N ILE A 349 19.95 18.30 6.30
CA ILE A 349 18.78 17.58 5.78
C ILE A 349 17.90 18.57 5.01
N ILE A 350 17.73 18.30 3.72
CA ILE A 350 16.84 19.05 2.81
C ILE A 350 15.65 18.16 2.48
N VAL A 351 14.43 18.63 2.74
CA VAL A 351 13.22 17.82 2.56
C VAL A 351 12.28 18.45 1.54
N VAL A 352 11.84 17.66 0.55
CA VAL A 352 10.78 18.02 -0.37
C VAL A 352 9.54 17.21 -0.01
N VAL A 353 8.44 17.88 0.33
CA VAL A 353 7.19 17.22 0.73
C VAL A 353 5.97 18.02 0.28
N GLY A 354 4.88 17.32 -0.01
CA GLY A 354 3.57 17.89 -0.28
C GLY A 354 2.47 17.13 0.46
N CYS A 355 1.26 17.67 0.40
CA CYS A 355 0.06 17.00 0.91
C CYS A 355 -1.02 16.96 -0.16
N ALA A 356 -1.66 15.80 -0.31
CA ALA A 356 -2.69 15.60 -1.32
C ALA A 356 -3.98 16.40 -1.02
N GLY A 357 -4.58 16.96 -2.08
CA GLY A 357 -5.89 17.57 -2.04
C GLY A 357 -7.02 16.55 -1.92
N GLY A 358 -8.18 16.96 -1.38
CA GLY A 358 -9.35 16.10 -1.21
C GLY A 358 -9.12 14.91 -0.28
N ARG A 359 -8.14 15.00 0.63
CA ARG A 359 -7.81 14.00 1.65
C ARG A 359 -7.97 14.60 3.05
N TYR A 360 -7.67 13.78 4.09
CA TYR A 360 -7.72 14.21 5.49
C TYR A 360 -6.81 15.42 5.73
N LYS A 361 -7.41 16.59 6.03
CA LYS A 361 -6.72 17.89 6.03
C LYS A 361 -5.90 18.12 7.30
N GLU A 362 -6.35 17.61 8.43
CA GLU A 362 -5.76 17.84 9.74
C GLU A 362 -4.30 17.36 9.84
N LYS A 363 -3.91 16.38 9.02
CA LYS A 363 -2.53 15.91 8.95
C LYS A 363 -1.54 16.94 8.38
N ARG A 364 -2.01 17.93 7.61
CA ARG A 364 -1.15 18.90 6.89
C ARG A 364 -0.33 19.74 7.83
N LYS A 365 -0.97 20.29 8.85
CA LYS A 365 -0.36 21.07 9.91
C LYS A 365 0.73 20.28 10.63
N GLU A 366 0.41 19.05 11.03
CA GLU A 366 1.35 18.16 11.73
C GLU A 366 2.56 17.77 10.85
N ILE A 367 2.32 17.44 9.57
CA ILE A 367 3.40 17.13 8.63
C ILE A 367 4.30 18.34 8.42
N GLY A 368 3.73 19.53 8.21
CA GLY A 368 4.47 20.77 8.04
C GLY A 368 5.33 21.09 9.27
N LYS A 369 4.76 20.95 10.47
CA LYS A 369 5.47 21.10 11.74
C LYS A 369 6.64 20.11 11.85
N ILE A 370 6.38 18.81 11.71
CA ILE A 370 7.42 17.76 11.84
C ILE A 370 8.58 18.04 10.87
N VAL A 371 8.27 18.31 9.60
CA VAL A 371 9.29 18.51 8.58
C VAL A 371 10.10 19.77 8.85
N SER A 372 9.47 20.91 9.12
CA SER A 372 10.18 22.19 9.37
C SER A 372 11.01 22.16 10.65
N TYR A 373 10.62 21.38 11.66
CA TYR A 373 11.40 21.27 12.91
C TYR A 373 12.57 20.29 12.80
N GLN A 374 12.49 19.31 11.91
CA GLN A 374 13.52 18.27 11.77
C GLN A 374 14.37 18.40 10.51
N ALA A 375 14.03 19.26 9.56
CA ALA A 375 14.86 19.58 8.41
C ALA A 375 15.67 20.87 8.65
N ASP A 376 16.81 20.99 8.00
CA ASP A 376 17.56 22.26 7.92
C ASP A 376 16.93 23.15 6.86
N ILE A 377 16.42 22.57 5.77
CA ILE A 377 15.65 23.24 4.72
C ILE A 377 14.43 22.39 4.40
N ALA A 378 13.24 22.99 4.50
CA ALA A 378 11.97 22.35 4.15
C ALA A 378 11.41 22.99 2.88
N ILE A 379 11.18 22.21 1.82
CA ILE A 379 10.57 22.68 0.58
C ILE A 379 9.18 22.06 0.48
N PHE A 380 8.12 22.90 0.64
CA PHE A 380 6.76 22.44 0.49
C PHE A 380 6.30 22.64 -0.96
N THR A 381 5.66 21.62 -1.51
CA THR A 381 5.30 21.58 -2.93
C THR A 381 3.98 20.84 -3.15
N MET A 382 3.47 20.79 -4.38
CA MET A 382 2.29 20.02 -4.71
C MET A 382 2.50 18.51 -4.56
N ASP A 383 1.43 17.82 -4.15
CA ASP A 383 1.28 16.37 -4.17
C ASP A 383 -0.20 16.07 -4.43
N ASP A 384 -0.56 15.59 -5.62
CA ASP A 384 -1.93 15.27 -6.03
C ASP A 384 -2.96 16.35 -5.61
N PRO A 385 -2.88 17.59 -6.08
CA PRO A 385 -3.76 18.68 -5.62
C PRO A 385 -5.23 18.42 -5.92
N ARG A 386 -5.56 17.59 -6.92
CA ARG A 386 -6.91 17.31 -7.37
C ARG A 386 -7.69 18.59 -7.64
N PHE A 387 -8.82 18.82 -6.97
CA PHE A 387 -9.67 20.02 -7.09
C PHE A 387 -9.37 21.10 -6.04
N GLU A 388 -8.38 20.88 -5.17
CA GLU A 388 -8.10 21.81 -4.07
C GLU A 388 -7.03 22.83 -4.47
N ASP A 389 -7.24 24.08 -4.07
CA ASP A 389 -6.26 25.15 -4.29
C ASP A 389 -4.97 24.88 -3.52
N LEU A 390 -3.84 24.99 -4.21
CA LEU A 390 -2.53 24.71 -3.66
C LEU A 390 -2.12 25.71 -2.57
N ASN A 391 -2.54 26.98 -2.69
CA ASN A 391 -2.23 28.00 -1.67
C ASN A 391 -2.95 27.67 -0.36
N SER A 392 -4.18 27.14 -0.44
CA SER A 392 -4.89 26.65 0.74
C SER A 392 -4.15 25.49 1.42
N ILE A 393 -3.59 24.56 0.63
CA ILE A 393 -2.78 23.45 1.16
C ILE A 393 -1.51 23.99 1.83
N PHE A 394 -0.82 24.93 1.18
CA PHE A 394 0.38 25.57 1.74
C PHE A 394 0.09 26.30 3.05
N LYS A 395 -0.97 27.11 3.09
CA LYS A 395 -1.38 27.78 4.33
C LYS A 395 -1.59 26.83 5.50
N GLN A 396 -2.17 25.65 5.25
CA GLN A 396 -2.37 24.63 6.28
C GLN A 396 -1.06 23.94 6.68
N MET A 397 -0.13 23.75 5.74
CA MET A 397 1.17 23.14 6.07
C MET A 397 2.11 24.09 6.82
N THR A 398 1.99 25.41 6.58
CA THR A 398 2.88 26.43 7.16
C THR A 398 2.42 26.99 8.50
N CYS A 399 1.16 26.75 8.91
CA CYS A 399 0.55 27.44 10.06
C CYS A 399 1.30 27.21 11.41
N GLU A 400 2.06 26.13 11.56
CA GLU A 400 2.94 25.86 12.70
C GLU A 400 4.38 25.52 12.28
N ALA A 401 4.76 25.84 11.06
CA ALA A 401 6.10 25.57 10.56
C ALA A 401 7.09 26.63 11.03
N LYS A 402 8.39 26.28 11.04
CA LYS A 402 9.50 27.22 11.25
C LYS A 402 9.79 28.07 10.00
N ASN A 403 10.59 29.11 10.14
CA ASN A 403 10.96 30.04 9.04
C ASN A 403 11.97 29.45 8.02
N ASN A 404 12.30 28.18 8.09
CA ASN A 404 13.20 27.47 7.14
C ASN A 404 12.42 26.83 5.96
N VAL A 405 11.20 27.27 5.71
CA VAL A 405 10.31 26.73 4.68
C VAL A 405 10.40 27.55 3.39
N ILE A 406 10.55 26.86 2.26
CA ILE A 406 10.48 27.42 0.91
C ILE A 406 9.24 26.82 0.23
N LEU A 407 8.39 27.68 -0.34
CA LEU A 407 7.19 27.23 -1.06
C LEU A 407 7.46 27.25 -2.57
N ILE A 408 7.34 26.08 -3.21
CA ILE A 408 7.52 25.93 -4.65
C ILE A 408 6.36 25.10 -5.21
N SER A 409 5.48 25.73 -5.98
CA SER A 409 4.28 25.07 -6.51
C SER A 409 4.59 23.87 -7.40
N SER A 410 5.57 23.99 -8.30
CA SER A 410 5.98 22.89 -9.19
C SER A 410 6.87 21.87 -8.45
N ARG A 411 6.38 20.64 -8.27
CA ARG A 411 7.14 19.57 -7.61
C ARG A 411 8.46 19.27 -8.31
N LYS A 412 8.49 19.32 -9.65
CA LYS A 412 9.74 19.18 -10.42
C LYS A 412 10.75 20.26 -10.05
N LYS A 413 10.30 21.53 -10.02
CA LYS A 413 11.18 22.65 -9.62
C LYS A 413 11.62 22.56 -8.16
N ALA A 414 10.75 22.09 -7.27
CA ALA A 414 11.04 21.87 -5.86
C ALA A 414 12.16 20.82 -5.68
N ILE A 415 12.07 19.68 -6.38
CA ILE A 415 13.12 18.65 -6.37
C ILE A 415 14.43 19.21 -6.94
N HIS A 416 14.39 19.90 -8.09
CA HIS A 416 15.60 20.53 -8.66
C HIS A 416 16.25 21.50 -7.66
N LYS A 417 15.45 22.35 -7.00
CA LYS A 417 15.95 23.30 -5.99
C LYS A 417 16.61 22.59 -4.81
N ALA A 418 16.01 21.51 -4.31
CA ALA A 418 16.62 20.71 -3.24
C ALA A 418 17.96 20.11 -3.65
N LEU A 419 18.05 19.58 -4.88
CA LEU A 419 19.28 18.99 -5.40
C LEU A 419 20.36 20.03 -5.73
N GLU A 420 19.98 21.26 -6.08
CA GLU A 420 20.90 22.40 -6.27
C GLU A 420 21.51 22.90 -4.97
N MET A 421 20.71 22.91 -3.90
CA MET A 421 21.14 23.38 -2.58
C MET A 421 21.96 22.36 -1.82
N ALA A 422 21.94 21.08 -2.26
CA ALA A 422 22.66 20.00 -1.57
C ALA A 422 24.17 20.03 -1.84
N GLY A 423 24.94 20.09 -0.77
CA GLY A 423 26.40 19.97 -0.77
C GLY A 423 26.87 18.56 -0.38
N LYS A 424 28.20 18.40 -0.28
CA LYS A 424 28.84 17.14 0.13
C LYS A 424 28.28 16.66 1.49
N ASP A 425 27.98 15.37 1.57
CA ASP A 425 27.46 14.67 2.77
C ASP A 425 26.07 15.11 3.24
N ASP A 426 25.37 16.00 2.52
CA ASP A 426 23.98 16.34 2.79
C ASP A 426 23.03 15.16 2.50
N LEU A 427 21.83 15.23 3.09
CA LEU A 427 20.75 14.26 2.85
C LEU A 427 19.54 14.96 2.26
N VAL A 428 19.20 14.64 1.02
CA VAL A 428 17.97 15.09 0.35
C VAL A 428 16.88 14.01 0.50
N LEU A 429 15.75 14.38 1.11
CA LEU A 429 14.59 13.53 1.25
C LEU A 429 13.46 14.02 0.34
N VAL A 430 12.93 13.15 -0.52
CA VAL A 430 11.77 13.43 -1.35
C VAL A 430 10.63 12.54 -0.88
N LEU A 431 9.61 13.14 -0.24
CA LEU A 431 8.55 12.45 0.47
C LEU A 431 7.18 12.63 -0.21
N GLY A 432 6.30 11.64 -0.02
CA GLY A 432 4.88 11.66 -0.40
C GLY A 432 4.54 10.73 -1.54
N LYS A 433 5.19 10.86 -2.69
CA LYS A 433 4.85 10.09 -3.90
C LYS A 433 5.57 8.75 -4.04
N GLY A 434 6.76 8.61 -3.48
CA GLY A 434 7.52 7.36 -3.57
C GLY A 434 7.63 6.85 -5.02
N CYS A 435 6.99 5.72 -5.32
CA CYS A 435 6.99 5.09 -6.65
C CYS A 435 5.79 5.47 -7.55
N ASP A 436 4.96 6.43 -7.17
CA ASP A 436 3.83 6.85 -8.01
C ASP A 436 4.32 7.33 -9.37
N SER A 437 3.62 6.92 -10.42
CA SER A 437 3.93 7.24 -11.81
C SER A 437 3.02 8.32 -12.42
N TYR A 438 2.24 9.00 -11.59
CA TYR A 438 1.32 10.06 -12.01
C TYR A 438 1.17 11.16 -10.95
N MET A 439 0.64 12.30 -11.37
CA MET A 439 0.12 13.38 -10.53
C MET A 439 -1.38 13.52 -10.80
N ALA A 440 -2.21 13.43 -9.75
CA ALA A 440 -3.64 13.63 -9.89
C ALA A 440 -3.99 15.11 -9.84
N TYR A 441 -4.43 15.65 -10.97
CA TYR A 441 -4.84 17.04 -11.14
C TYR A 441 -6.28 17.09 -11.65
N GLN A 442 -7.21 17.59 -10.85
CA GLN A 442 -8.65 17.47 -11.10
C GLN A 442 -9.02 15.98 -11.37
N ASP A 443 -9.71 15.69 -12.45
CA ASP A 443 -10.08 14.34 -12.90
C ASP A 443 -8.98 13.63 -13.71
N LYS A 444 -7.85 14.29 -13.95
CA LYS A 444 -6.80 13.79 -14.83
C LYS A 444 -5.65 13.19 -14.02
N LEU A 445 -5.12 12.07 -14.50
CA LEU A 445 -3.87 11.50 -14.05
C LEU A 445 -2.79 11.87 -15.07
N ILE A 446 -1.89 12.76 -14.70
CA ILE A 446 -0.81 13.24 -15.56
C ILE A 446 0.43 12.39 -15.28
N PRO A 447 1.10 11.81 -16.29
CA PRO A 447 2.34 11.05 -16.08
C PRO A 447 3.38 11.91 -15.35
N TYR A 448 3.90 11.37 -14.24
CA TYR A 448 4.88 12.04 -13.39
C TYR A 448 5.61 11.03 -12.51
N SER A 449 6.90 11.22 -12.27
CA SER A 449 7.68 10.38 -11.36
C SER A 449 8.81 11.19 -10.71
N ASP A 450 8.85 11.19 -9.38
CA ASP A 450 9.95 11.78 -8.62
C ASP A 450 11.29 11.14 -8.99
N TYR A 451 11.31 9.81 -9.17
CA TYR A 451 12.50 9.08 -9.58
C TYR A 451 13.08 9.58 -10.92
N GLU A 452 12.22 9.74 -11.95
CA GLU A 452 12.67 10.22 -13.26
C GLU A 452 13.12 11.68 -13.22
N VAL A 453 12.48 12.53 -12.40
CA VAL A 453 12.92 13.93 -12.19
C VAL A 453 14.32 13.95 -11.58
N ILE A 454 14.56 13.18 -10.52
CA ILE A 454 15.86 13.10 -9.85
C ILE A 454 16.92 12.54 -10.79
N LYS A 455 16.63 11.39 -11.45
CA LYS A 455 17.54 10.74 -12.41
C LYS A 455 17.97 11.67 -13.54
N ASN A 456 17.01 12.41 -14.12
CA ASN A 456 17.31 13.34 -15.21
C ASN A 456 18.17 14.53 -14.73
N TYR A 457 17.92 15.04 -13.54
CA TYR A 457 18.75 16.09 -12.96
C TYR A 457 20.18 15.58 -12.67
N CYS A 458 20.31 14.38 -12.13
CA CYS A 458 21.59 13.80 -11.74
C CYS A 458 22.43 13.26 -12.90
N LYS A 459 21.94 13.28 -14.15
CA LYS A 459 22.76 12.91 -15.35
C LYS A 459 24.07 13.71 -15.43
N ARG A 460 24.08 14.94 -14.94
CA ARG A 460 25.26 15.81 -14.89
C ARG A 460 26.40 15.31 -14.01
N PHE A 461 26.15 14.39 -13.08
CA PHE A 461 27.18 13.80 -12.21
C PHE A 461 27.80 12.52 -12.82
N LYS A 462 27.32 12.09 -13.98
CA LYS A 462 27.81 10.88 -14.68
C LYS A 462 28.96 11.19 -15.65
N GLN A 463 29.30 12.48 -15.81
CA GLN A 463 30.41 12.91 -16.69
C GLN A 463 31.73 12.86 -15.99
#